data_18dc4db012d15b52dda04cbcf331b23a
#
_entry.id   18dc4db012d15b52dda04cbcf331b23a
#
_cell.length_a   1.000
_cell.length_b   1.000
_cell.length_c   1.000
_cell.angle_alpha   90.00
_cell.angle_beta   90.00
_cell.angle_gamma   90.00
#
_symmetry.space_group_name_H-M   'P 1'
#
loop_
_entity.id
_entity.type
_entity.pdbx_description
1 polymer ?
#
loop_
_entity_poly.entity_id
_entity_poly.type
_entity_poly.pdbx_seq_one_letter_code
_entity_poly.pdbx_strand_id
1 'polypeptide(L)'
;ATRQIGFNYHIPLYQHGANLDFLFSDSEVNSGSVADCAAVTGKGSVLGFTYTRPLLSDSNLNHQWSTGFKYKSFDNDIDLGSGNIITSEVLSFPLELGYGFSYSTKTGVLSGGLSFAMNLDSGSTNTDEDYAAVRQEADNSWSTLKYDLSYDQVFAENWLIHAGLSGQKSSDLLIPGEQFGVGGSNSLRGFEERSVTGDSGREISLELWTPSYSGFRFLIFVDQARVTLNSGESFDGESYNLSSAGVGTR
;
A
#
# COMPACT_ATOMS: atom_id res chain seq x y z
N ALA A 1 -6.98 19.81 6.99
CA ALA A 1 -7.72 19.53 5.75
C ALA A 1 -6.82 18.63 4.88
N THR A 2 -7.38 17.61 4.27
CA THR A 2 -6.66 16.73 3.34
C THR A 2 -7.04 17.12 1.92
N ARG A 3 -6.05 17.29 1.06
CA ARG A 3 -6.22 17.49 -0.38
C ARG A 3 -5.49 16.39 -1.12
N GLN A 4 -6.14 15.76 -2.10
CA GLN A 4 -5.52 14.80 -2.99
C GLN A 4 -5.97 15.05 -4.43
N ILE A 5 -5.02 15.05 -5.35
CA ILE A 5 -5.25 15.15 -6.79
C ILE A 5 -4.52 13.99 -7.44
N GLY A 6 -5.22 13.25 -8.30
CA GLY A 6 -4.62 12.15 -9.06
C GLY A 6 -4.98 12.25 -10.53
N PHE A 7 -4.04 11.85 -11.38
CA PHE A 7 -4.22 11.71 -12.81
C PHE A 7 -3.60 10.39 -13.26
N ASN A 8 -4.36 9.63 -14.06
CA ASN A 8 -3.87 8.40 -14.68
C ASN A 8 -4.14 8.47 -16.18
N TYR A 9 -3.13 8.13 -16.99
CA TYR A 9 -3.24 8.06 -18.43
C TYR A 9 -2.78 6.69 -18.94
N HIS A 10 -3.71 5.96 -19.57
CA HIS A 10 -3.52 4.61 -20.07
C HIS A 10 -3.35 4.63 -21.60
N ILE A 11 -2.26 4.02 -22.10
CA ILE A 11 -1.94 3.89 -23.51
C ILE A 11 -1.90 2.41 -23.88
N PRO A 12 -2.87 1.89 -24.65
CA PRO A 12 -2.80 0.53 -25.16
C PRO A 12 -1.80 0.44 -26.31
N LEU A 13 -0.85 -0.48 -26.22
CA LEU A 13 0.13 -0.80 -27.25
C LEU A 13 -0.34 -2.02 -28.04
N TYR A 14 -1.32 -1.84 -28.90
CA TYR A 14 -2.00 -2.94 -29.63
C TYR A 14 -1.04 -3.86 -30.40
N GLN A 15 0.00 -3.31 -31.02
CA GLN A 15 0.97 -4.09 -31.80
C GLN A 15 1.81 -5.03 -30.93
N HIS A 16 1.97 -4.73 -29.65
CA HIS A 16 2.79 -5.48 -28.70
C HIS A 16 1.94 -6.27 -27.71
N GLY A 17 0.60 -6.09 -27.74
CA GLY A 17 -0.31 -6.69 -26.77
C GLY A 17 0.03 -6.27 -25.33
N ALA A 18 0.38 -5.01 -25.13
CA ALA A 18 0.84 -4.46 -23.86
C ALA A 18 0.18 -3.11 -23.59
N ASN A 19 0.37 -2.59 -22.40
CA ASN A 19 -0.13 -1.28 -21.98
C ASN A 19 0.98 -0.46 -21.33
N LEU A 20 0.89 0.85 -21.46
CA LEU A 20 1.68 1.83 -20.70
C LEU A 20 0.74 2.66 -19.85
N ASP A 21 1.06 2.79 -18.59
CA ASP A 21 0.32 3.60 -17.63
C ASP A 21 1.22 4.69 -17.07
N PHE A 22 0.72 5.92 -17.08
CA PHE A 22 1.33 7.07 -16.44
C PHE A 22 0.44 7.48 -15.28
N LEU A 23 1.03 7.58 -14.11
CA LEU A 23 0.38 8.02 -12.88
C LEU A 23 1.02 9.32 -12.41
N PHE A 24 0.17 10.28 -12.07
CA PHE A 24 0.55 11.42 -11.25
C PHE A 24 -0.39 11.48 -10.05
N SER A 25 0.15 11.65 -8.85
CA SER A 25 -0.62 11.88 -7.64
C SER A 25 0.09 12.90 -6.78
N ASP A 26 -0.68 13.83 -6.25
CA ASP A 26 -0.23 14.83 -5.28
C ASP A 26 -1.16 14.79 -4.09
N SER A 27 -0.62 14.67 -2.89
CA SER A 27 -1.40 14.62 -1.67
C SER A 27 -0.79 15.51 -0.59
N GLU A 28 -1.66 16.23 0.10
CA GLU A 28 -1.31 17.05 1.24
C GLU A 28 -2.22 16.65 2.41
N VAL A 29 -1.61 16.17 3.49
CA VAL A 29 -2.30 15.77 4.71
C VAL A 29 -1.85 16.67 5.84
N ASN A 30 -2.78 17.39 6.43
CA ASN A 30 -2.58 18.14 7.66
C ASN A 30 -3.24 17.37 8.80
N SER A 31 -2.43 16.69 9.59
CA SER A 31 -2.89 15.86 10.72
C SER A 31 -3.32 16.70 11.94
N GLY A 32 -3.14 18.03 11.89
CA GLY A 32 -3.34 18.90 13.05
C GLY A 32 -2.24 18.73 14.10
N SER A 33 -2.47 19.25 15.28
CA SER A 33 -1.54 19.08 16.41
C SER A 33 -1.60 17.65 16.95
N VAL A 34 -0.47 16.95 16.87
CA VAL A 34 -0.27 15.66 17.54
C VAL A 34 0.42 15.96 18.86
N ALA A 35 -0.31 15.88 19.98
CA ALA A 35 0.06 16.41 21.31
C ALA A 35 0.17 17.95 21.36
N ASP A 36 0.16 18.52 22.58
CA ASP A 36 0.03 19.96 22.82
C ASP A 36 1.13 20.87 22.23
N CYS A 37 2.10 20.33 21.50
CA CYS A 37 3.28 21.09 21.02
C CYS A 37 3.81 20.71 19.64
N ALA A 38 3.21 19.80 18.89
CA ALA A 38 3.71 19.46 17.55
C ALA A 38 2.58 19.32 16.53
N ALA A 39 2.70 20.01 15.39
CA ALA A 39 1.86 19.79 14.22
C ALA A 39 2.68 19.08 13.15
N VAL A 40 2.11 18.03 12.56
CA VAL A 40 2.74 17.27 11.48
C VAL A 40 1.94 17.48 10.20
N THR A 41 2.61 17.98 9.19
CA THR A 41 2.05 18.13 7.84
C THR A 41 2.89 17.29 6.89
N GLY A 42 2.27 16.30 6.25
CA GLY A 42 2.92 15.48 5.23
C GLY A 42 2.42 15.87 3.84
N LYS A 43 3.33 16.15 2.93
CA LYS A 43 3.07 16.30 1.51
C LYS A 43 3.78 15.20 0.76
N GLY A 44 3.14 14.70 -0.29
CA GLY A 44 3.77 13.72 -1.13
C GLY A 44 3.30 13.82 -2.57
N SER A 45 4.23 13.74 -3.49
CA SER A 45 3.91 13.62 -4.91
C SER A 45 4.50 12.34 -5.48
N VAL A 46 3.78 11.73 -6.40
CA VAL A 46 4.18 10.51 -7.09
C VAL A 46 3.99 10.72 -8.59
N LEU A 47 5.06 10.50 -9.35
CA LEU A 47 5.01 10.35 -10.79
C LEU A 47 5.43 8.92 -11.11
N GLY A 48 4.56 8.16 -11.78
CA GLY A 48 4.79 6.76 -12.08
C GLY A 48 4.69 6.45 -13.57
N PHE A 49 5.48 5.48 -14.00
CA PHE A 49 5.41 4.88 -15.32
C PHE A 49 5.41 3.37 -15.15
N THR A 50 4.44 2.68 -15.77
CA THR A 50 4.34 1.21 -15.71
C THR A 50 4.05 0.65 -17.08
N TYR A 51 4.85 -0.33 -17.48
CA TYR A 51 4.59 -1.18 -18.64
C TYR A 51 4.00 -2.49 -18.15
N THR A 52 2.85 -2.87 -18.68
CA THR A 52 2.16 -4.12 -18.34
C THR A 52 1.96 -4.96 -19.59
N ARG A 53 2.31 -6.23 -19.52
CA ARG A 53 2.11 -7.18 -20.62
C ARG A 53 1.31 -8.39 -20.13
N PRO A 54 0.08 -8.59 -20.64
CA PRO A 54 -0.63 -9.85 -20.49
C PRO A 54 0.16 -11.01 -21.04
N LEU A 55 0.12 -12.13 -20.37
CA LEU A 55 0.69 -13.39 -20.82
C LEU A 55 -0.37 -14.24 -21.52
N LEU A 56 0.05 -15.35 -22.12
CA LEU A 56 -0.87 -16.28 -22.75
C LEU A 56 -1.85 -16.81 -21.71
N SER A 57 -3.11 -16.45 -21.87
CA SER A 57 -4.19 -16.78 -20.94
C SER A 57 -4.92 -18.03 -21.40
N ASP A 58 -5.33 -18.87 -20.46
CA ASP A 58 -6.31 -19.93 -20.68
C ASP A 58 -7.72 -19.38 -20.42
N SER A 59 -8.76 -20.17 -20.73
CA SER A 59 -10.16 -19.77 -20.56
C SER A 59 -10.52 -19.27 -19.16
N ASN A 60 -9.81 -19.73 -18.14
CA ASN A 60 -10.07 -19.41 -16.75
C ASN A 60 -8.97 -18.60 -16.06
N LEU A 61 -7.77 -18.57 -16.64
CA LEU A 61 -6.61 -17.91 -16.06
C LEU A 61 -6.20 -16.70 -16.91
N ASN A 62 -6.25 -15.52 -16.30
CA ASN A 62 -5.63 -14.32 -16.83
C ASN A 62 -4.44 -13.98 -15.97
N HIS A 63 -3.28 -13.72 -16.58
CA HIS A 63 -2.11 -13.32 -15.84
C HIS A 63 -1.24 -12.36 -16.65
N GLN A 64 -0.44 -11.57 -15.95
CA GLN A 64 0.35 -10.52 -16.53
C GLN A 64 1.61 -10.28 -15.72
N TRP A 65 2.63 -9.76 -16.37
CA TRP A 65 3.76 -9.15 -15.68
C TRP A 65 3.80 -7.65 -15.94
N SER A 66 4.42 -6.93 -15.05
CA SER A 66 4.61 -5.49 -15.17
C SER A 66 6.01 -5.09 -14.75
N THR A 67 6.49 -3.99 -15.30
CA THR A 67 7.70 -3.32 -14.82
C THR A 67 7.50 -1.82 -14.94
N GLY A 68 8.10 -1.08 -14.05
CA GLY A 68 7.97 0.35 -14.05
C GLY A 68 8.86 1.01 -13.03
N PHE A 69 8.85 2.31 -13.01
CA PHE A 69 9.52 3.09 -12.00
C PHE A 69 8.62 4.23 -11.55
N LYS A 70 8.85 4.67 -10.34
CA LYS A 70 8.15 5.80 -9.73
C LYS A 70 9.16 6.81 -9.25
N TYR A 71 8.82 8.06 -9.38
CA TYR A 71 9.49 9.17 -8.72
C TYR A 71 8.55 9.62 -7.61
N LYS A 72 8.99 9.51 -6.36
CA LYS A 72 8.22 9.88 -5.19
C LYS A 72 8.97 10.94 -4.42
N SER A 73 8.31 12.04 -4.11
CA SER A 73 8.81 13.08 -3.21
C SER A 73 7.98 13.08 -1.95
N PHE A 74 8.65 13.08 -0.81
CA PHE A 74 8.04 13.14 0.51
C PHE A 74 8.58 14.37 1.24
N ASP A 75 7.69 15.34 1.46
CA ASP A 75 7.97 16.54 2.24
C ASP A 75 7.29 16.38 3.60
N ASN A 76 8.07 16.34 4.66
CA ASN A 76 7.57 16.29 6.02
C ASN A 76 7.97 17.54 6.76
N ASP A 77 7.00 18.36 7.14
CA ASP A 77 7.18 19.51 8.01
C ASP A 77 6.75 19.16 9.43
N ILE A 78 7.68 19.21 10.36
CA ILE A 78 7.42 19.02 11.80
C ILE A 78 7.60 20.37 12.49
N ASP A 79 6.51 20.97 12.93
CA ASP A 79 6.53 22.19 13.76
C ASP A 79 6.61 21.79 15.24
N LEU A 80 7.72 22.09 15.88
CA LEU A 80 7.96 21.80 17.29
C LEU A 80 7.39 22.85 18.25
N GLY A 81 6.50 23.75 17.77
CA GLY A 81 5.77 24.71 18.60
C GLY A 81 6.60 25.91 19.07
N SER A 82 7.87 26.02 18.67
CA SER A 82 8.75 27.15 19.00
C SER A 82 9.11 28.02 17.79
N GLY A 83 8.40 27.82 16.67
CA GLY A 83 8.75 28.42 15.38
C GLY A 83 9.91 27.71 14.66
N ASN A 84 10.41 26.62 15.21
CA ASN A 84 11.36 25.75 14.57
C ASN A 84 10.60 24.69 13.77
N ILE A 85 10.55 24.86 12.46
CA ILE A 85 10.03 23.88 11.52
C ILE A 85 11.23 23.05 11.04
N ILE A 86 11.17 21.75 11.26
CA ILE A 86 12.11 20.80 10.65
C ILE A 86 11.44 20.32 9.36
N THR A 87 11.94 20.77 8.22
CA THR A 87 11.53 20.30 6.91
C THR A 87 12.52 19.24 6.46
N SER A 88 12.02 18.08 6.10
CA SER A 88 12.80 17.00 5.52
C SER A 88 12.16 16.60 4.19
N GLU A 89 12.84 16.90 3.09
CA GLU A 89 12.49 16.42 1.76
C GLU A 89 13.34 15.19 1.45
N VAL A 90 12.69 14.07 1.13
CA VAL A 90 13.37 12.88 0.66
C VAL A 90 12.73 12.37 -0.62
N LEU A 91 13.57 12.02 -1.58
CA LEU A 91 13.17 11.40 -2.83
C LEU A 91 13.36 9.89 -2.78
N SER A 92 12.46 9.19 -3.45
CA SER A 92 12.54 7.75 -3.67
C SER A 92 12.28 7.47 -5.15
N PHE A 93 13.13 6.64 -5.76
CA PHE A 93 13.06 6.30 -7.18
C PHE A 93 13.01 4.77 -7.39
N PRO A 94 11.96 4.08 -6.91
CA PRO A 94 11.87 2.63 -7.00
C PRO A 94 11.65 2.14 -8.43
N LEU A 95 12.46 1.15 -8.81
CA LEU A 95 12.19 0.23 -9.91
C LEU A 95 11.31 -0.90 -9.39
N GLU A 96 10.21 -1.16 -10.08
CA GLU A 96 9.23 -2.19 -9.71
C GLU A 96 9.14 -3.29 -10.76
N LEU A 97 9.04 -4.54 -10.30
CA LEU A 97 8.73 -5.72 -11.10
C LEU A 97 7.52 -6.40 -10.47
N GLY A 98 6.47 -6.62 -11.27
CA GLY A 98 5.22 -7.18 -10.80
C GLY A 98 4.76 -8.39 -11.60
N TYR A 99 4.02 -9.26 -10.94
CA TYR A 99 3.25 -10.33 -11.54
C TYR A 99 1.88 -10.35 -10.90
N GLY A 100 0.83 -10.42 -11.72
CA GLY A 100 -0.55 -10.52 -11.26
C GLY A 100 -1.29 -11.63 -11.99
N PHE A 101 -2.26 -12.23 -11.32
CA PHE A 101 -3.13 -13.24 -11.91
C PHE A 101 -4.56 -13.13 -11.41
N SER A 102 -5.48 -13.66 -12.21
CA SER A 102 -6.88 -13.88 -11.85
C SER A 102 -7.33 -15.21 -12.44
N TYR A 103 -7.78 -16.12 -11.58
CA TYR A 103 -8.32 -17.42 -11.96
C TYR A 103 -9.82 -17.47 -11.63
N SER A 104 -10.64 -17.62 -12.66
CA SER A 104 -12.10 -17.63 -12.53
C SER A 104 -12.64 -19.04 -12.61
N THR A 105 -13.53 -19.41 -11.70
CA THR A 105 -14.35 -20.62 -11.74
C THR A 105 -15.79 -20.26 -12.05
N LYS A 106 -16.68 -21.26 -12.09
CA LYS A 106 -18.13 -20.99 -12.29
C LYS A 106 -18.75 -20.17 -11.15
N THR A 107 -18.19 -20.25 -9.95
CA THR A 107 -18.79 -19.71 -8.73
C THR A 107 -17.82 -18.85 -7.92
N GLY A 108 -16.58 -18.71 -8.34
CA GLY A 108 -15.60 -17.96 -7.57
C GLY A 108 -14.47 -17.40 -8.42
N VAL A 109 -13.74 -16.48 -7.83
CA VAL A 109 -12.55 -15.85 -8.42
C VAL A 109 -11.44 -15.87 -7.38
N LEU A 110 -10.28 -16.34 -7.77
CA LEU A 110 -9.03 -16.20 -7.03
C LEU A 110 -8.14 -15.24 -7.80
N SER A 111 -7.73 -14.15 -7.19
CA SER A 111 -6.79 -13.20 -7.77
C SER A 111 -5.65 -12.89 -6.81
N GLY A 112 -4.53 -12.47 -7.35
CA GLY A 112 -3.40 -12.10 -6.52
C GLY A 112 -2.29 -11.44 -7.30
N GLY A 113 -1.37 -10.86 -6.55
CA GLY A 113 -0.23 -10.13 -7.05
C GLY A 113 1.02 -10.34 -6.21
N LEU A 114 2.15 -10.18 -6.87
CA LEU A 114 3.47 -10.12 -6.26
C LEU A 114 4.23 -8.98 -6.92
N SER A 115 4.79 -8.08 -6.13
CA SER A 115 5.58 -6.95 -6.63
C SER A 115 6.85 -6.79 -5.82
N PHE A 116 7.98 -6.80 -6.50
CA PHE A 116 9.28 -6.47 -5.94
C PHE A 116 9.64 -5.05 -6.34
N ALA A 117 10.04 -4.24 -5.39
CA ALA A 117 10.54 -2.89 -5.61
C ALA A 117 11.92 -2.72 -4.97
N MET A 118 12.80 -1.99 -5.64
CA MET A 118 14.09 -1.57 -5.11
C MET A 118 14.33 -0.12 -5.46
N ASN A 119 14.82 0.67 -4.52
CA ASN A 119 15.17 2.05 -4.78
C ASN A 119 16.43 2.12 -5.65
N LEU A 120 16.44 3.05 -6.59
CA LEU A 120 17.60 3.35 -7.41
C LEU A 120 18.28 4.61 -6.83
N ASP A 121 19.58 4.54 -6.73
CA ASP A 121 20.40 5.69 -6.34
C ASP A 121 20.38 6.75 -7.45
N SER A 122 19.37 7.62 -7.40
CA SER A 122 19.15 8.68 -8.39
C SER A 122 18.40 9.85 -7.76
N GLY A 123 18.81 11.06 -8.06
CA GLY A 123 18.21 12.29 -7.54
C GLY A 123 19.08 13.01 -6.53
N SER A 124 18.75 14.27 -6.23
CA SER A 124 19.56 15.15 -5.40
C SER A 124 19.32 14.99 -3.89
N THR A 125 18.16 14.46 -3.50
CA THR A 125 17.74 14.22 -2.11
C THR A 125 17.33 12.74 -1.91
N ASN A 126 18.10 11.84 -2.54
CA ASN A 126 17.97 10.38 -2.44
C ASN A 126 19.33 9.80 -2.02
N THR A 127 19.86 10.33 -0.91
CA THR A 127 21.13 9.90 -0.32
C THR A 127 20.88 9.22 1.03
N ASP A 128 21.87 8.50 1.54
CA ASP A 128 21.80 7.89 2.87
C ASP A 128 21.59 8.95 3.96
N GLU A 129 22.20 10.14 3.81
CA GLU A 129 22.01 11.23 4.76
C GLU A 129 20.58 11.76 4.77
N ASP A 130 19.93 11.87 3.59
CA ASP A 130 18.54 12.31 3.49
C ASP A 130 17.60 11.28 4.16
N TYR A 131 17.84 10.00 3.93
CA TYR A 131 17.07 8.90 4.54
C TYR A 131 17.28 8.85 6.05
N ALA A 132 18.53 8.96 6.52
CA ALA A 132 18.87 8.98 7.94
C ALA A 132 18.30 10.22 8.67
N ALA A 133 18.10 11.34 7.97
CA ALA A 133 17.43 12.52 8.53
C ALA A 133 15.93 12.30 8.80
N VAL A 134 15.27 11.42 8.03
CA VAL A 134 13.86 11.07 8.24
C VAL A 134 13.70 9.93 9.24
N ARG A 135 14.56 8.92 9.16
CA ARG A 135 14.59 7.78 10.08
C ARG A 135 16.03 7.37 10.34
N GLN A 136 16.43 7.42 11.58
CA GLN A 136 17.77 7.05 12.00
C GLN A 136 18.18 5.68 11.45
N GLU A 137 19.39 5.56 10.92
CA GLU A 137 19.96 4.34 10.32
C GLU A 137 19.25 3.83 9.05
N ALA A 138 18.27 4.57 8.52
CA ALA A 138 17.75 4.26 7.19
C ALA A 138 18.72 4.73 6.13
N ASP A 139 18.83 3.97 5.05
CA ASP A 139 19.61 4.29 3.87
C ASP A 139 18.76 4.26 2.59
N ASN A 140 19.30 4.74 1.49
CA ASN A 140 18.59 4.79 0.22
C ASN A 140 18.59 3.45 -0.54
N SER A 141 19.31 2.44 -0.07
CA SER A 141 19.45 1.13 -0.74
C SER A 141 18.42 0.11 -0.28
N TRP A 142 17.17 0.48 -0.15
CA TRP A 142 16.09 -0.39 0.32
C TRP A 142 15.43 -1.21 -0.78
N SER A 143 14.82 -2.33 -0.37
CA SER A 143 13.97 -3.17 -1.20
C SER A 143 12.74 -3.66 -0.46
N THR A 144 11.66 -3.90 -1.21
CA THR A 144 10.41 -4.43 -0.67
C THR A 144 9.82 -5.50 -1.56
N LEU A 145 9.20 -6.49 -0.94
CA LEU A 145 8.36 -7.48 -1.60
C LEU A 145 6.92 -7.28 -1.11
N LYS A 146 6.01 -6.86 -2.00
CA LYS A 146 4.58 -6.73 -1.73
C LYS A 146 3.84 -7.92 -2.33
N TYR A 147 2.81 -8.37 -1.64
CA TYR A 147 1.96 -9.47 -2.10
C TYR A 147 0.52 -9.23 -1.70
N ASP A 148 -0.39 -9.70 -2.53
CA ASP A 148 -1.82 -9.74 -2.26
C ASP A 148 -2.44 -11.03 -2.79
N LEU A 149 -3.51 -11.46 -2.15
CA LEU A 149 -4.35 -12.57 -2.57
C LEU A 149 -5.78 -12.27 -2.16
N SER A 150 -6.71 -12.47 -3.08
CA SER A 150 -8.14 -12.29 -2.86
C SER A 150 -8.89 -13.49 -3.39
N TYR A 151 -9.81 -14.01 -2.61
CA TYR A 151 -10.68 -15.13 -3.00
C TYR A 151 -12.13 -14.79 -2.72
N ASP A 152 -12.92 -14.79 -3.77
CA ASP A 152 -14.37 -14.62 -3.73
C ASP A 152 -15.05 -15.91 -4.15
N GLN A 153 -15.94 -16.44 -3.32
CA GLN A 153 -16.69 -17.68 -3.60
C GLN A 153 -18.16 -17.50 -3.30
N VAL A 154 -18.96 -17.63 -4.33
CA VAL A 154 -20.43 -17.75 -4.19
C VAL A 154 -20.79 -19.22 -3.97
N PHE A 155 -21.63 -19.48 -2.98
CA PHE A 155 -22.13 -20.81 -2.64
C PHE A 155 -23.59 -20.73 -2.18
N ALA A 156 -24.23 -21.86 -1.93
CA ALA A 156 -25.58 -22.03 -1.41
C ALA A 156 -26.49 -20.77 -1.47
N GLU A 157 -27.37 -20.67 -2.46
CA GLU A 157 -28.39 -19.61 -2.57
C GLU A 157 -27.84 -18.16 -2.57
N ASN A 158 -26.64 -17.92 -3.17
CA ASN A 158 -25.98 -16.63 -3.29
C ASN A 158 -25.35 -16.06 -1.99
N TRP A 159 -25.00 -16.90 -1.05
CA TRP A 159 -24.01 -16.51 -0.03
C TRP A 159 -22.65 -16.29 -0.68
N LEU A 160 -21.91 -15.31 -0.17
CA LEU A 160 -20.56 -15.01 -0.65
C LEU A 160 -19.58 -15.07 0.52
N ILE A 161 -18.50 -15.81 0.36
CA ILE A 161 -17.29 -15.67 1.21
C ILE A 161 -16.29 -14.84 0.43
N HIS A 162 -15.73 -13.85 1.12
CA HIS A 162 -14.54 -13.12 0.68
C HIS A 162 -13.41 -13.35 1.66
N ALA A 163 -12.24 -13.70 1.14
CA ALA A 163 -11.02 -13.81 1.92
C ALA A 163 -9.91 -12.98 1.25
N GLY A 164 -9.30 -12.10 1.99
CA GLY A 164 -8.21 -11.23 1.55
C GLY A 164 -6.96 -11.44 2.38
N LEU A 165 -5.82 -11.38 1.72
CA LEU A 165 -4.49 -11.33 2.32
C LEU A 165 -3.69 -10.26 1.60
N SER A 166 -3.08 -9.34 2.31
CA SER A 166 -2.11 -8.42 1.76
C SER A 166 -0.90 -8.28 2.67
N GLY A 167 0.21 -7.85 2.13
CA GLY A 167 1.38 -7.64 2.95
C GLY A 167 2.59 -7.09 2.21
N GLN A 168 3.57 -6.72 3.00
CA GLN A 168 4.88 -6.26 2.58
C GLN A 168 5.95 -6.92 3.43
N LYS A 169 7.06 -7.27 2.80
CA LYS A 169 8.27 -7.73 3.47
C LYS A 169 9.44 -6.88 3.03
N SER A 170 10.18 -6.36 4.00
CA SER A 170 11.48 -5.72 3.82
C SER A 170 12.42 -6.18 4.94
N SER A 171 13.71 -6.26 4.65
CA SER A 171 14.77 -6.39 5.65
C SER A 171 15.37 -5.04 6.03
N ASP A 172 15.06 -4.00 5.24
CA ASP A 172 15.68 -2.69 5.32
C ASP A 172 14.86 -1.76 6.24
N LEU A 173 15.47 -0.69 6.72
CA LEU A 173 14.81 0.35 7.50
C LEU A 173 14.14 1.33 6.55
N LEU A 174 12.83 1.23 6.39
CA LEU A 174 12.09 2.05 5.43
C LEU A 174 11.69 3.40 6.04
N ILE A 175 11.79 4.45 5.24
CA ILE A 175 11.18 5.75 5.59
C ILE A 175 9.64 5.61 5.64
N PRO A 176 8.92 6.45 6.41
CA PRO A 176 7.47 6.32 6.61
C PRO A 176 6.64 6.24 5.33
N GLY A 177 7.07 6.91 4.25
CA GLY A 177 6.41 6.88 2.95
C GLY A 177 6.48 5.53 2.22
N GLU A 178 7.45 4.67 2.56
CA GLU A 178 7.62 3.33 1.98
C GLU A 178 7.17 2.20 2.92
N GLN A 179 6.82 2.51 4.16
CA GLN A 179 6.34 1.54 5.14
C GLN A 179 4.95 0.99 4.79
N PHE A 180 4.72 -0.25 5.16
CA PHE A 180 3.41 -0.88 5.16
C PHE A 180 2.54 -0.28 6.26
N GLY A 181 1.38 0.24 5.92
CA GLY A 181 0.44 0.82 6.86
C GLY A 181 -0.87 0.06 6.92
N VAL A 182 -1.42 -0.09 8.11
CA VAL A 182 -2.71 -0.73 8.35
C VAL A 182 -3.65 0.20 9.12
N GLY A 183 -4.94 0.01 8.89
CA GLY A 183 -6.03 0.83 9.41
C GLY A 183 -6.79 1.54 8.30
N GLY A 184 -8.04 1.89 8.55
CA GLY A 184 -8.93 2.52 7.60
C GLY A 184 -9.97 1.59 7.00
N SER A 185 -10.87 2.16 6.22
CA SER A 185 -12.02 1.45 5.66
C SER A 185 -11.66 0.37 4.63
N ASN A 186 -10.51 0.50 3.99
CA ASN A 186 -10.03 -0.41 2.94
C ASN A 186 -8.95 -1.38 3.43
N SER A 187 -8.65 -1.34 4.71
CA SER A 187 -7.66 -2.16 5.38
C SER A 187 -8.28 -2.71 6.68
N LEU A 188 -7.66 -2.51 7.81
CA LEU A 188 -8.14 -2.97 9.12
C LEU A 188 -9.28 -2.05 9.61
N ARG A 189 -10.52 -2.47 9.44
CA ARG A 189 -11.72 -1.69 9.79
C ARG A 189 -11.81 -1.43 11.29
N GLY A 190 -12.31 -0.25 11.66
CA GLY A 190 -12.45 0.19 13.06
C GLY A 190 -11.22 0.91 13.62
N PHE A 191 -10.17 1.05 12.83
CA PHE A 191 -9.00 1.84 13.14
C PHE A 191 -8.91 3.05 12.18
N GLU A 192 -8.20 4.09 12.58
CA GLU A 192 -7.91 5.23 11.72
C GLU A 192 -7.03 4.82 10.53
N GLU A 193 -7.05 5.60 9.46
CA GLU A 193 -6.23 5.36 8.28
C GLU A 193 -4.75 5.34 8.64
N ARG A 194 -4.04 4.26 8.25
CA ARG A 194 -2.61 4.06 8.55
C ARG A 194 -2.26 4.24 10.04
N SER A 195 -3.12 3.81 10.94
CA SER A 195 -2.93 3.96 12.40
C SER A 195 -1.66 3.28 12.92
N VAL A 196 -1.17 2.25 12.24
CA VAL A 196 0.12 1.60 12.50
C VAL A 196 0.85 1.38 11.18
N THR A 197 2.15 1.70 11.19
CA THR A 197 3.05 1.49 10.04
C THR A 197 4.29 0.74 10.45
N GLY A 198 4.95 0.07 9.49
CA GLY A 198 6.21 -0.62 9.72
C GLY A 198 6.85 -1.14 8.43
N ASP A 199 8.06 -1.66 8.51
CA ASP A 199 8.84 -2.11 7.36
C ASP A 199 8.27 -3.36 6.72
N SER A 200 7.77 -4.24 7.56
CA SER A 200 7.09 -5.48 7.15
C SER A 200 5.72 -5.55 7.79
N GLY A 201 4.77 -6.16 7.10
CA GLY A 201 3.46 -6.40 7.67
C GLY A 201 2.61 -7.31 6.81
N ARG A 202 1.54 -7.78 7.41
CA ARG A 202 0.50 -8.55 6.73
C ARG A 202 -0.86 -8.23 7.32
N GLU A 203 -1.85 -8.34 6.50
CA GLU A 203 -3.26 -8.17 6.84
C GLU A 203 -4.06 -9.32 6.25
N ILE A 204 -5.03 -9.80 7.01
CA ILE A 204 -5.97 -10.85 6.61
C ILE A 204 -7.38 -10.32 6.88
N SER A 205 -8.25 -10.44 5.90
CA SER A 205 -9.66 -10.12 6.02
C SER A 205 -10.52 -11.32 5.62
N LEU A 206 -11.54 -11.62 6.41
CA LEU A 206 -12.53 -12.64 6.10
C LEU A 206 -13.92 -12.02 6.22
N GLU A 207 -14.76 -12.23 5.21
CA GLU A 207 -16.12 -11.73 5.17
C GLU A 207 -17.10 -12.85 4.76
N LEU A 208 -18.26 -12.85 5.38
CA LEU A 208 -19.39 -13.65 4.99
C LEU A 208 -20.58 -12.74 4.69
N TRP A 209 -21.08 -12.82 3.46
CA TRP A 209 -22.19 -12.02 2.96
C TRP A 209 -23.43 -12.88 2.77
N THR A 210 -24.58 -12.36 3.24
CA THR A 210 -25.86 -13.02 2.99
C THR A 210 -26.28 -12.88 1.53
N PRO A 211 -27.25 -13.69 1.05
CA PRO A 211 -28.01 -13.38 -0.14
C PRO A 211 -28.67 -12.00 -0.06
N SER A 212 -29.04 -11.43 -1.21
CA SER A 212 -29.79 -10.17 -1.24
C SER A 212 -31.21 -10.41 -0.75
N TYR A 213 -31.62 -9.63 0.25
CA TYR A 213 -33.00 -9.62 0.75
C TYR A 213 -33.57 -8.20 0.59
N SER A 214 -34.58 -8.05 -0.23
CA SER A 214 -35.23 -6.76 -0.54
C SER A 214 -34.24 -5.65 -0.97
N GLY A 215 -33.18 -6.02 -1.68
CA GLY A 215 -32.16 -5.08 -2.14
C GLY A 215 -31.00 -4.85 -1.16
N PHE A 216 -31.06 -5.40 0.04
CA PHE A 216 -29.99 -5.30 1.05
C PHE A 216 -29.21 -6.61 1.16
N ARG A 217 -27.93 -6.50 1.43
CA ARG A 217 -27.06 -7.61 1.85
C ARG A 217 -26.44 -7.27 3.18
N PHE A 218 -26.33 -8.24 4.05
CA PHE A 218 -25.63 -8.12 5.33
C PHE A 218 -24.31 -8.85 5.28
N LEU A 219 -23.34 -8.35 6.00
CA LEU A 219 -22.04 -9.00 6.13
C LEU A 219 -21.61 -9.06 7.60
N ILE A 220 -20.86 -10.09 7.91
CA ILE A 220 -20.00 -10.15 9.09
C ILE A 220 -18.57 -10.24 8.62
N PHE A 221 -17.64 -9.64 9.37
CA PHE A 221 -16.24 -9.65 9.03
C PHE A 221 -15.34 -9.81 10.24
N VAL A 222 -14.14 -10.30 9.97
CA VAL A 222 -13.01 -10.33 10.91
C VAL A 222 -11.77 -9.91 10.13
N ASP A 223 -11.07 -8.91 10.65
CA ASP A 223 -9.80 -8.43 10.11
C ASP A 223 -8.70 -8.64 11.15
N GLN A 224 -7.51 -9.02 10.70
CA GLN A 224 -6.33 -9.15 11.53
C GLN A 224 -5.11 -8.61 10.79
N ALA A 225 -4.30 -7.84 11.49
CA ALA A 225 -3.04 -7.33 10.95
C ALA A 225 -1.89 -7.55 11.93
N ARG A 226 -0.72 -7.74 11.37
CA ARG A 226 0.55 -7.70 12.09
C ARG A 226 1.51 -6.79 11.32
N VAL A 227 2.11 -5.85 12.04
CA VAL A 227 3.10 -4.90 11.51
C VAL A 227 4.37 -5.02 12.33
N THR A 228 5.52 -4.96 11.67
CA THR A 228 6.83 -5.08 12.31
C THR A 228 7.73 -3.95 11.82
N LEU A 229 8.32 -3.23 12.76
CA LEU A 229 9.45 -2.35 12.56
C LEU A 229 10.73 -3.17 12.70
N ASN A 230 11.64 -3.04 11.75
CA ASN A 230 12.95 -3.69 11.83
C ASN A 230 13.80 -3.03 12.91
N SER A 231 14.71 -3.79 13.49
CA SER A 231 15.71 -3.27 14.43
C SER A 231 16.85 -2.59 13.68
N GLY A 232 17.37 -1.51 14.28
CA GLY A 232 18.64 -0.89 13.91
C GLY A 232 19.75 -1.23 14.91
N GLU A 233 20.92 -0.63 14.77
CA GLU A 233 22.01 -0.77 15.75
C GLU A 233 21.68 -0.04 17.07
N SER A 234 20.92 1.06 16.98
CA SER A 234 20.60 1.94 18.09
C SER A 234 19.24 1.66 18.76
N PHE A 235 18.42 0.76 18.21
CA PHE A 235 17.08 0.45 18.73
C PHE A 235 16.63 -0.96 18.39
N ASP A 236 15.79 -1.54 19.25
CA ASP A 236 15.16 -2.82 19.03
C ASP A 236 13.94 -2.70 18.10
N GLY A 237 13.70 -3.72 17.28
CA GLY A 237 12.52 -3.80 16.43
C GLY A 237 11.24 -4.04 17.25
N GLU A 238 10.14 -3.53 16.78
CA GLU A 238 8.83 -3.67 17.42
C GLU A 238 7.83 -4.39 16.52
N SER A 239 6.87 -5.08 17.14
CA SER A 239 5.78 -5.76 16.42
C SER A 239 4.44 -5.44 17.05
N TYR A 240 3.48 -5.06 16.21
CA TYR A 240 2.11 -4.75 16.60
C TYR A 240 1.16 -5.78 16.01
N ASN A 241 0.22 -6.27 16.82
CA ASN A 241 -0.87 -7.13 16.37
C ASN A 241 -2.19 -6.41 16.63
N LEU A 242 -3.00 -6.29 15.59
CA LEU A 242 -4.29 -5.63 15.65
C LEU A 242 -5.36 -6.57 15.10
N SER A 243 -6.57 -6.47 15.63
CA SER A 243 -7.71 -7.24 15.14
C SER A 243 -8.99 -6.45 15.28
N SER A 244 -9.91 -6.67 14.39
CA SER A 244 -11.27 -6.15 14.46
C SER A 244 -12.29 -7.15 13.97
N ALA A 245 -13.52 -6.99 14.39
CA ALA A 245 -14.66 -7.74 13.88
C ALA A 245 -15.88 -6.83 13.87
N GLY A 246 -16.79 -7.06 12.94
CA GLY A 246 -17.97 -6.23 12.83
C GLY A 246 -19.03 -6.80 11.90
N VAL A 247 -20.07 -6.00 11.76
CA VAL A 247 -21.20 -6.27 10.87
C VAL A 247 -21.43 -5.06 9.97
N GLY A 248 -21.96 -5.30 8.80
CA GLY A 248 -22.26 -4.24 7.86
C GLY A 248 -23.48 -4.59 6.99
N THR A 249 -23.95 -3.59 6.25
CA THR A 249 -24.99 -3.74 5.26
C THR A 249 -24.63 -2.95 4.00
N ARG A 250 -25.06 -3.46 2.86
CA ARG A 250 -24.89 -2.83 1.56
C ARG A 250 -26.13 -2.95 0.72
#